data_aa403bd2a93506e52e0fd919da64e85e
#
_entry.id   aa403bd2a93506e52e0fd919da64e85e
#
_cell.length_a   1.000
_cell.length_b   1.000
_cell.length_c   1.000
_cell.angle_alpha   90.00
_cell.angle_beta   90.00
_cell.angle_gamma   90.00
#
_symmetry.space_group_name_H-M   'P 1'
#
loop_
_entity.id
_entity.type
_entity.pdbx_description
1 polymer ?
#
loop_
_entity_poly.entity_id
_entity_poly.type
_entity_poly.pdbx_seq_one_letter_code
_entity_poly.pdbx_strand_id
1 'polypeptide(L)'
;MKKITRRTVLRVSGLAAASLGLSGYAPASSACVGNGFSGWLQQTFGKGSSASSESTEAAAPDAGAASEAPAESADSSLPAYNADPLTGEPRRSSGRIVGVMVNNISNTQRQNARPQRGIGSADLLIESKVEGGISRFCAVYYDANAIPEVGPLRSGRDQFLQLLMPWQALYYHDGESAPCTKFINVYNYSGLNIGGKSYFDTPTHPHVAHRDSRGRNVAYEHTEFTSGAEIRQAAANAGIGLQYPYESTFFRFADYRTGAENKMSGAAAAKTINIVHSDSYKTTFSYNRWDHLYKMSMYSRADGAFENTVDELTGKQLGFTNLLVCFAGIADYPGDSGGVQQVDYVSGGEAYFFTRGAVQHGTWQKASPEHPFKVYAADGSEICFNRGKTYLAIVDDDEWQNFNYQ
;
A
#
# COMPACT_ATOMS: atom_id res chain seq x y z
N MET A 1 39.99 -3.78 17.02
CA MET A 1 38.85 -4.72 17.05
C MET A 1 38.18 -4.62 18.39
N LYS A 2 37.07 -3.90 18.50
CA LYS A 2 36.23 -3.88 19.72
C LYS A 2 34.84 -4.37 19.34
N LYS A 3 34.40 -5.51 19.88
CA LYS A 3 33.08 -6.07 19.75
C LYS A 3 32.10 -5.21 20.53
N ILE A 4 31.06 -4.73 19.88
CA ILE A 4 29.91 -4.05 20.50
C ILE A 4 28.84 -5.11 20.72
N THR A 5 28.48 -5.32 21.96
CA THR A 5 27.48 -6.28 22.42
C THR A 5 26.10 -5.66 22.33
N ARG A 6 25.17 -6.33 21.67
CA ARG A 6 23.74 -5.95 21.60
C ARG A 6 23.16 -5.99 23.03
N ARG A 7 22.57 -4.88 23.46
CA ARG A 7 21.69 -4.84 24.63
C ARG A 7 20.24 -4.98 24.19
N THR A 8 19.62 -6.10 24.55
CA THR A 8 18.18 -6.31 24.48
C THR A 8 17.51 -5.39 25.49
N VAL A 9 16.68 -4.47 25.01
CA VAL A 9 15.83 -3.64 25.88
C VAL A 9 14.44 -4.27 25.93
N LEU A 10 14.14 -4.91 27.05
CA LEU A 10 12.76 -5.29 27.40
C LEU A 10 11.98 -4.01 27.75
N ARG A 11 10.94 -3.70 27.01
CA ARG A 11 9.98 -2.67 27.41
C ARG A 11 8.84 -3.32 28.20
N VAL A 12 8.82 -3.03 29.49
CA VAL A 12 7.67 -3.30 30.37
C VAL A 12 6.76 -2.09 30.31
N SER A 13 5.54 -2.28 29.81
CA SER A 13 4.50 -1.27 29.82
C SER A 13 3.84 -1.21 31.18
N GLY A 14 4.07 -0.13 31.92
CA GLY A 14 3.37 0.23 33.16
C GLY A 14 2.44 1.41 32.92
N LEU A 15 1.13 1.20 33.08
CA LEU A 15 0.14 2.28 33.15
C LEU A 15 0.38 3.11 34.42
N ALA A 16 0.50 4.43 34.27
CA ALA A 16 0.27 5.37 35.37
C ALA A 16 -0.62 6.52 34.83
N ALA A 17 -1.83 6.58 35.33
CA ALA A 17 -2.75 7.70 35.13
C ALA A 17 -2.29 8.89 35.97
N ALA A 18 -2.13 10.06 35.35
CA ALA A 18 -2.05 11.34 36.03
C ALA A 18 -2.96 12.34 35.30
N SER A 19 -4.04 12.70 35.98
CA SER A 19 -4.97 13.76 35.63
C SER A 19 -4.33 15.12 35.87
N LEU A 20 -4.24 15.97 34.85
CA LEU A 20 -4.15 17.43 35.02
C LEU A 20 -4.94 18.07 33.87
N GLY A 21 -5.98 18.78 34.27
CA GLY A 21 -6.82 19.55 33.35
C GLY A 21 -6.12 20.79 32.83
N LEU A 22 -6.45 21.12 31.58
CA LEU A 22 -6.46 22.53 31.11
C LEU A 22 -7.26 22.65 29.79
N SER A 23 -8.27 23.44 29.92
CA SER A 23 -8.93 24.35 28.95
C SER A 23 -8.79 24.12 27.45
N GLY A 24 -9.93 23.82 26.80
CA GLY A 24 -10.46 24.54 25.66
C GLY A 24 -9.67 24.53 24.36
N TYR A 25 -9.83 23.42 23.59
CA TYR A 25 -9.73 23.49 22.14
C TYR A 25 -10.98 22.83 21.56
N ALA A 26 -11.72 23.57 20.77
CA ALA A 26 -12.82 23.05 19.98
C ALA A 26 -12.26 22.01 18.98
N PRO A 27 -12.91 20.84 18.81
CA PRO A 27 -12.47 19.88 17.82
C PRO A 27 -12.67 20.47 16.42
N ALA A 28 -11.62 20.46 15.61
CA ALA A 28 -11.73 20.72 14.19
C ALA A 28 -12.73 19.72 13.61
N SER A 29 -13.80 20.19 12.97
CA SER A 29 -14.83 19.37 12.34
C SER A 29 -14.21 18.30 11.47
N SER A 30 -14.51 17.03 11.76
CA SER A 30 -14.06 15.86 11.01
C SER A 30 -14.46 15.97 9.55
N ALA A 31 -13.50 16.18 8.66
CA ALA A 31 -13.72 16.24 7.21
C ALA A 31 -13.96 14.86 6.57
N CYS A 32 -14.01 13.78 7.37
CA CYS A 32 -14.15 12.42 6.90
C CYS A 32 -15.33 11.70 7.54
N VAL A 33 -16.11 11.03 6.72
CA VAL A 33 -17.20 10.13 7.16
C VAL A 33 -16.67 8.71 7.22
N GLY A 34 -16.81 8.04 8.35
CA GLY A 34 -16.42 6.65 8.52
C GLY A 34 -17.57 5.73 8.11
N ASN A 35 -17.41 4.96 7.04
CA ASN A 35 -18.27 3.80 6.80
C ASN A 35 -17.70 2.59 7.52
N GLY A 36 -18.47 2.06 8.48
CA GLY A 36 -18.04 0.95 9.33
C GLY A 36 -17.84 -0.36 8.57
N PHE A 37 -16.74 -1.01 8.86
CA PHE A 37 -16.27 -2.29 8.32
C PHE A 37 -17.05 -3.53 8.87
N SER A 38 -18.19 -3.37 9.51
CA SER A 38 -18.88 -4.46 10.22
C SER A 38 -19.61 -5.49 9.35
N GLY A 39 -19.82 -5.24 8.06
CA GLY A 39 -20.58 -6.13 7.17
C GLY A 39 -19.78 -7.28 6.54
N TRP A 40 -18.50 -7.13 6.37
CA TRP A 40 -17.69 -8.03 5.54
C TRP A 40 -17.35 -9.37 6.19
N LEU A 41 -17.22 -9.42 7.52
CA LEU A 41 -16.86 -10.65 8.25
C LEU A 41 -17.98 -11.71 8.31
N GLN A 42 -19.24 -11.38 8.06
CA GLN A 42 -20.35 -12.34 8.15
C GLN A 42 -20.63 -13.13 6.88
N GLN A 43 -20.18 -12.70 5.73
CA GLN A 43 -20.46 -13.40 4.45
C GLN A 43 -19.43 -14.48 4.06
N THR A 44 -18.23 -14.46 4.60
CA THR A 44 -17.15 -15.37 4.17
C THR A 44 -17.10 -16.70 4.94
N PHE A 45 -17.77 -16.85 6.09
CA PHE A 45 -17.67 -18.04 6.95
C PHE A 45 -18.97 -18.80 7.22
N GLY A 46 -19.97 -18.66 6.39
CA GLY A 46 -21.23 -19.35 6.53
C GLY A 46 -21.41 -20.52 5.55
N LYS A 47 -20.76 -21.67 5.77
CA LYS A 47 -21.27 -23.02 5.40
C LYS A 47 -20.35 -24.10 5.92
N GLY A 48 -20.84 -24.88 6.89
CA GLY A 48 -20.21 -26.08 7.36
C GLY A 48 -20.92 -26.73 8.55
N SER A 49 -21.91 -27.57 8.24
CA SER A 49 -22.45 -28.75 8.93
C SER A 49 -22.86 -28.70 10.40
N SER A 50 -24.15 -29.00 10.56
CA SER A 50 -24.86 -29.44 11.76
C SER A 50 -24.28 -30.71 12.37
N ALA A 51 -24.07 -30.73 13.68
CA ALA A 51 -24.21 -31.91 14.50
C ALA A 51 -24.71 -31.49 15.90
N SER A 52 -25.82 -32.05 16.29
CA SER A 52 -26.55 -31.89 17.55
C SER A 52 -25.86 -32.58 18.73
N SER A 53 -25.81 -31.95 19.90
CA SER A 53 -25.99 -32.66 21.19
C SER A 53 -26.37 -31.67 22.29
N GLU A 54 -27.33 -32.11 23.10
CA GLU A 54 -28.06 -31.45 24.18
C GLU A 54 -27.23 -31.13 25.42
N SER A 55 -27.81 -30.12 26.13
CA SER A 55 -27.91 -29.92 27.57
C SER A 55 -26.65 -29.51 28.37
N THR A 56 -26.65 -28.42 29.10
CA THR A 56 -27.31 -28.18 30.40
C THR A 56 -27.16 -26.72 30.82
N GLU A 57 -28.20 -26.21 31.40
CA GLU A 57 -28.42 -24.88 31.97
C GLU A 57 -27.48 -24.58 33.17
N ALA A 58 -26.80 -23.44 33.17
CA ALA A 58 -26.29 -22.80 34.37
C ALA A 58 -26.32 -21.29 34.19
N ALA A 59 -27.03 -20.61 35.08
CA ALA A 59 -27.29 -19.19 35.10
C ALA A 59 -26.00 -18.34 35.22
N ALA A 60 -25.91 -17.29 34.41
CA ALA A 60 -24.89 -16.24 34.51
C ALA A 60 -25.46 -15.01 35.23
N PRO A 61 -24.63 -14.25 35.98
CA PRO A 61 -25.04 -12.98 36.55
C PRO A 61 -24.93 -11.84 35.54
N ASP A 62 -25.89 -10.95 35.67
CA ASP A 62 -26.13 -9.68 35.03
C ASP A 62 -24.83 -8.84 34.88
N ALA A 63 -24.44 -8.51 33.65
CA ALA A 63 -23.36 -7.57 33.34
C ALA A 63 -23.95 -6.40 32.56
N GLY A 64 -23.82 -5.25 33.15
CA GLY A 64 -24.37 -3.95 32.77
C GLY A 64 -24.25 -3.55 31.32
N ALA A 65 -25.26 -2.83 30.88
CA ALA A 65 -25.37 -2.21 29.54
C ALA A 65 -24.14 -1.43 29.14
N ALA A 66 -23.46 -1.89 28.09
CA ALA A 66 -22.51 -1.07 27.34
C ALA A 66 -23.32 -0.03 26.56
N SER A 67 -23.06 1.25 26.83
CA SER A 67 -23.59 2.39 26.10
C SER A 67 -23.14 2.29 24.64
N GLU A 68 -24.08 2.05 23.74
CA GLU A 68 -23.88 2.23 22.31
C GLU A 68 -23.56 3.69 22.04
N ALA A 69 -22.42 3.95 21.44
CA ALA A 69 -22.11 5.28 20.88
C ALA A 69 -23.17 5.62 19.83
N PRO A 70 -23.68 6.87 19.80
CA PRO A 70 -24.72 7.25 18.86
C PRO A 70 -24.19 7.08 17.41
N ALA A 71 -24.90 6.30 16.61
CA ALA A 71 -24.71 6.23 15.18
C ALA A 71 -24.96 7.65 14.62
N GLU A 72 -23.93 8.30 14.07
CA GLU A 72 -24.10 9.55 13.33
C GLU A 72 -25.12 9.31 12.22
N SER A 73 -26.23 10.03 12.28
CA SER A 73 -27.28 9.99 11.27
C SER A 73 -26.66 10.47 9.93
N ALA A 74 -26.58 9.57 8.98
CA ALA A 74 -26.19 9.91 7.62
C ALA A 74 -27.16 10.99 7.09
N ASP A 75 -26.62 12.11 6.65
CA ASP A 75 -27.39 13.18 6.02
C ASP A 75 -28.10 12.61 4.78
N SER A 76 -29.40 12.38 4.90
CA SER A 76 -30.21 11.75 3.85
C SER A 76 -30.37 12.62 2.59
N SER A 77 -29.88 13.86 2.59
CA SER A 77 -29.88 14.77 1.45
C SER A 77 -28.73 14.49 0.47
N LEU A 78 -27.68 13.76 0.88
CA LEU A 78 -26.54 13.46 0.03
C LEU A 78 -26.78 12.16 -0.79
N PRO A 79 -26.23 12.09 -2.03
CA PRO A 79 -26.23 10.85 -2.79
C PRO A 79 -25.56 9.70 -2.03
N ALA A 80 -25.88 8.45 -2.38
CA ALA A 80 -25.20 7.29 -1.79
C ALA A 80 -23.68 7.40 -1.97
N TYR A 81 -22.91 7.08 -0.90
CA TYR A 81 -21.45 7.08 -0.98
C TYR A 81 -20.99 5.96 -1.91
N ASN A 82 -20.28 6.32 -2.97
CA ASN A 82 -19.78 5.39 -3.97
C ASN A 82 -18.42 5.90 -4.48
N ALA A 83 -17.40 5.76 -3.65
CA ALA A 83 -16.06 6.23 -3.94
C ALA A 83 -15.22 5.17 -4.67
N ASP A 84 -14.29 5.66 -5.47
CA ASP A 84 -13.20 4.86 -6.00
C ASP A 84 -12.35 4.32 -4.82
N PRO A 85 -12.08 3.01 -4.75
CA PRO A 85 -11.44 2.39 -3.59
C PRO A 85 -10.00 2.85 -3.34
N LEU A 86 -9.29 3.35 -4.35
CA LEU A 86 -7.88 3.74 -4.24
C LEU A 86 -7.66 5.24 -4.13
N THR A 87 -8.59 6.05 -4.64
CA THR A 87 -8.42 7.51 -4.73
C THR A 87 -9.44 8.32 -3.93
N GLY A 88 -10.54 7.68 -3.50
CA GLY A 88 -11.65 8.38 -2.84
C GLY A 88 -12.45 9.30 -3.75
N GLU A 89 -12.13 9.39 -5.05
CA GLU A 89 -12.90 10.13 -6.04
C GLU A 89 -14.24 9.43 -6.33
N PRO A 90 -15.23 10.11 -6.93
CA PRO A 90 -16.46 9.44 -7.38
C PRO A 90 -16.15 8.23 -8.27
N ARG A 91 -16.71 7.08 -7.93
CA ARG A 91 -16.49 5.82 -8.66
C ARG A 91 -17.01 5.91 -10.09
N ARG A 92 -16.17 5.50 -11.04
CA ARG A 92 -16.49 5.55 -12.48
C ARG A 92 -16.65 4.17 -13.11
N SER A 93 -16.25 3.12 -12.41
CA SER A 93 -16.33 1.73 -12.89
C SER A 93 -16.59 0.76 -11.74
N SER A 94 -16.79 -0.51 -12.05
CA SER A 94 -16.87 -1.61 -11.08
C SER A 94 -15.67 -2.55 -11.21
N GLY A 95 -14.52 -2.02 -11.59
CA GLY A 95 -13.30 -2.79 -11.82
C GLY A 95 -12.79 -3.50 -10.56
N ARG A 96 -11.98 -4.54 -10.77
CA ARG A 96 -11.16 -5.15 -9.71
C ARG A 96 -9.85 -4.39 -9.59
N ILE A 97 -9.37 -4.18 -8.38
CA ILE A 97 -8.02 -3.67 -8.15
C ILE A 97 -6.98 -4.62 -8.75
N VAL A 98 -6.00 -4.07 -9.45
CA VAL A 98 -4.88 -4.79 -10.05
C VAL A 98 -3.57 -4.20 -9.53
N GLY A 99 -2.75 -5.02 -8.91
CA GLY A 99 -1.38 -4.64 -8.52
C GLY A 99 -0.37 -5.23 -9.48
N VAL A 100 0.37 -4.40 -10.18
CA VAL A 100 1.39 -4.79 -11.17
C VAL A 100 2.78 -4.54 -10.61
N MET A 101 3.61 -5.60 -10.59
CA MET A 101 4.99 -5.49 -10.11
C MET A 101 5.89 -4.86 -11.17
N VAL A 102 6.50 -3.73 -10.83
CA VAL A 102 7.33 -2.93 -11.74
C VAL A 102 8.74 -2.80 -11.20
N ASN A 103 9.71 -3.03 -12.08
CA ASN A 103 11.14 -2.92 -11.78
C ASN A 103 11.55 -1.47 -11.53
N ASN A 104 12.40 -1.26 -10.52
CA ASN A 104 12.92 0.07 -10.21
C ASN A 104 14.47 0.14 -10.21
N ILE A 105 15.15 -0.89 -10.73
CA ILE A 105 16.60 -0.91 -10.75
C ILE A 105 17.19 0.24 -11.59
N SER A 106 18.24 0.85 -11.07
CA SER A 106 19.05 1.87 -11.77
C SER A 106 20.49 1.80 -11.27
N ASN A 107 21.16 0.65 -11.49
CA ASN A 107 22.52 0.41 -11.00
C ASN A 107 23.61 0.82 -11.98
N THR A 108 23.37 0.57 -13.27
CA THR A 108 24.27 0.94 -14.39
C THR A 108 23.41 1.26 -15.60
N GLN A 109 23.99 1.83 -16.66
CA GLN A 109 23.25 2.12 -17.89
C GLN A 109 22.57 0.87 -18.49
N ARG A 110 23.16 -0.31 -18.36
CA ARG A 110 22.58 -1.56 -18.83
C ARG A 110 21.58 -2.16 -17.84
N GLN A 111 21.85 -2.00 -16.55
CA GLN A 111 20.95 -2.42 -15.44
C GLN A 111 20.09 -1.23 -15.01
N ASN A 112 19.24 -0.76 -15.92
CA ASN A 112 18.39 0.41 -15.72
C ASN A 112 17.00 0.19 -16.31
N ALA A 113 16.01 0.06 -15.42
CA ALA A 113 14.60 -0.07 -15.76
C ALA A 113 13.93 1.29 -16.06
N ARG A 114 14.56 2.38 -15.62
CA ARG A 114 13.98 3.74 -15.69
C ARG A 114 14.27 4.41 -17.05
N PRO A 115 13.38 5.33 -17.52
CA PRO A 115 12.05 5.61 -16.98
C PRO A 115 11.12 4.41 -17.19
N GLN A 116 10.19 4.22 -16.26
CA GLN A 116 9.15 3.21 -16.37
C GLN A 116 7.97 3.74 -17.20
N ARG A 117 7.15 2.81 -17.75
CA ARG A 117 5.87 3.13 -18.39
C ARG A 117 4.71 2.85 -17.45
N GLY A 118 3.66 3.66 -17.54
CA GLY A 118 2.37 3.44 -16.92
C GLY A 118 2.28 3.80 -15.45
N ILE A 119 3.38 3.88 -14.71
CA ILE A 119 3.37 4.15 -13.26
C ILE A 119 2.79 5.52 -12.92
N GLY A 120 2.85 6.47 -13.83
CA GLY A 120 2.20 7.79 -13.68
C GLY A 120 0.69 7.74 -13.73
N SER A 121 0.09 6.66 -14.23
CA SER A 121 -1.36 6.41 -14.23
C SER A 121 -1.84 5.61 -13.03
N ALA A 122 -0.95 5.02 -12.23
CA ALA A 122 -1.33 4.27 -11.04
C ALA A 122 -2.09 5.15 -10.03
N ASP A 123 -3.12 4.60 -9.41
CA ASP A 123 -3.91 5.26 -8.37
C ASP A 123 -3.19 5.23 -7.02
N LEU A 124 -2.47 4.13 -6.75
CA LEU A 124 -1.59 3.95 -5.62
C LEU A 124 -0.27 3.36 -6.12
N LEU A 125 0.86 3.99 -5.79
CA LEU A 125 2.20 3.48 -6.07
C LEU A 125 2.86 3.07 -4.76
N ILE A 126 3.14 1.78 -4.60
CA ILE A 126 3.80 1.22 -3.41
C ILE A 126 5.27 0.99 -3.72
N GLU A 127 6.17 1.48 -2.87
CA GLU A 127 7.61 1.22 -2.94
C GLU A 127 8.10 0.54 -1.67
N SER A 128 8.92 -0.50 -1.81
CA SER A 128 9.57 -1.17 -0.69
C SER A 128 10.91 -1.75 -1.14
N LYS A 129 11.84 -1.87 -0.18
CA LYS A 129 13.12 -2.56 -0.35
C LYS A 129 12.87 -4.04 -0.67
N VAL A 130 13.66 -4.58 -1.57
CA VAL A 130 13.73 -6.01 -1.90
C VAL A 130 15.19 -6.46 -1.79
N GLU A 131 15.51 -7.66 -2.26
CA GLU A 131 16.85 -8.22 -2.22
C GLU A 131 17.92 -7.29 -2.83
N GLY A 132 19.13 -7.36 -2.31
CA GLY A 132 20.28 -6.57 -2.77
C GLY A 132 20.17 -5.07 -2.52
N GLY A 133 19.29 -4.65 -1.61
CA GLY A 133 19.04 -3.24 -1.29
C GLY A 133 18.38 -2.45 -2.42
N ILE A 134 17.85 -3.13 -3.44
CA ILE A 134 17.08 -2.52 -4.52
C ILE A 134 15.67 -2.22 -4.00
N SER A 135 15.04 -1.13 -4.43
CA SER A 135 13.61 -0.96 -4.25
C SER A 135 12.82 -1.46 -5.47
N ARG A 136 11.56 -1.80 -5.26
CA ARG A 136 10.63 -2.23 -6.31
C ARG A 136 9.31 -1.50 -6.15
N PHE A 137 8.59 -1.32 -7.27
CA PHE A 137 7.25 -0.78 -7.24
C PHE A 137 6.19 -1.86 -7.37
N CYS A 138 5.06 -1.66 -6.69
CA CYS A 138 3.78 -2.22 -7.07
C CYS A 138 2.89 -1.05 -7.52
N ALA A 139 2.60 -1.00 -8.80
CA ALA A 139 1.68 -0.01 -9.37
C ALA A 139 0.27 -0.55 -9.29
N VAL A 140 -0.61 0.13 -8.54
CA VAL A 140 -1.96 -0.35 -8.22
C VAL A 140 -2.99 0.51 -8.93
N TYR A 141 -3.91 -0.14 -9.63
CA TYR A 141 -4.95 0.46 -10.44
C TYR A 141 -6.31 -0.08 -10.05
N TYR A 142 -7.34 0.75 -10.10
CA TYR A 142 -8.68 0.29 -9.77
C TYR A 142 -9.36 -0.49 -10.91
N ASP A 143 -9.09 -0.19 -12.15
CA ASP A 143 -9.76 -0.82 -13.29
C ASP A 143 -8.75 -1.21 -14.37
N ALA A 144 -8.74 -2.50 -14.75
CA ALA A 144 -7.88 -3.00 -15.82
C ALA A 144 -8.10 -2.28 -17.18
N ASN A 145 -9.27 -1.68 -17.40
CA ASN A 145 -9.54 -0.89 -18.60
C ASN A 145 -8.77 0.45 -18.63
N ALA A 146 -8.40 0.97 -17.46
CA ALA A 146 -7.66 2.22 -17.33
C ALA A 146 -6.13 2.02 -17.31
N ILE A 147 -5.65 0.77 -17.30
CA ILE A 147 -4.22 0.48 -17.26
C ILE A 147 -3.61 0.70 -18.65
N PRO A 148 -2.64 1.63 -18.79
CA PRO A 148 -1.90 1.78 -20.03
C PRO A 148 -0.89 0.63 -20.19
N GLU A 149 0.04 0.75 -21.13
CA GLU A 149 1.24 -0.09 -21.09
C GLU A 149 2.03 0.18 -19.80
N VAL A 150 2.41 -0.88 -19.07
CA VAL A 150 3.07 -0.78 -17.76
C VAL A 150 4.25 -1.73 -17.65
N GLY A 151 5.33 -1.23 -17.06
CA GLY A 151 6.55 -1.99 -16.81
C GLY A 151 7.81 -1.13 -16.78
N PRO A 152 9.02 -1.76 -16.81
CA PRO A 152 9.24 -3.20 -17.02
C PRO A 152 8.72 -4.06 -15.87
N LEU A 153 8.11 -5.20 -16.20
CA LEU A 153 7.60 -6.16 -15.23
C LEU A 153 8.72 -6.75 -14.38
N ARG A 154 8.36 -7.19 -13.19
CA ARG A 154 9.29 -7.88 -12.28
C ARG A 154 8.57 -8.87 -11.38
N SER A 155 9.38 -9.72 -10.73
CA SER A 155 8.89 -10.84 -9.92
C SER A 155 8.14 -10.37 -8.69
N GLY A 156 7.07 -11.09 -8.36
CA GLY A 156 6.26 -10.90 -7.17
C GLY A 156 7.05 -11.11 -5.88
N ARG A 157 6.66 -10.36 -4.85
CA ARG A 157 7.15 -10.47 -3.47
C ARG A 157 5.94 -10.40 -2.55
N ASP A 158 5.92 -11.25 -1.53
CA ASP A 158 4.80 -11.35 -0.60
C ASP A 158 4.51 -10.06 0.16
N GLN A 159 5.52 -9.23 0.44
CA GLN A 159 5.33 -7.94 1.11
C GLN A 159 4.37 -7.01 0.36
N PHE A 160 4.35 -7.05 -0.98
CA PHE A 160 3.37 -6.27 -1.75
C PHE A 160 2.01 -6.96 -1.78
N LEU A 161 2.00 -8.29 -1.92
CA LEU A 161 0.77 -9.06 -1.91
C LEU A 161 0.02 -8.92 -0.59
N GLN A 162 0.72 -8.90 0.54
CA GLN A 162 0.13 -8.71 1.87
C GLN A 162 -0.67 -7.40 1.99
N LEU A 163 -0.29 -6.34 1.28
CA LEU A 163 -1.03 -5.07 1.25
C LEU A 163 -2.27 -5.14 0.36
N LEU A 164 -2.24 -5.97 -0.68
CA LEU A 164 -3.29 -6.09 -1.69
C LEU A 164 -4.33 -7.17 -1.36
N MET A 165 -3.93 -8.20 -0.60
CA MET A 165 -4.74 -9.37 -0.30
C MET A 165 -6.10 -9.02 0.32
N PRO A 166 -6.22 -8.11 1.31
CA PRO A 166 -7.51 -7.74 1.91
C PRO A 166 -8.53 -7.20 0.89
N TRP A 167 -8.04 -6.71 -0.23
CA TRP A 167 -8.82 -6.09 -1.30
C TRP A 167 -9.15 -7.05 -2.44
N GLN A 168 -8.82 -8.33 -2.32
CA GLN A 168 -9.04 -9.32 -3.39
C GLN A 168 -8.51 -8.82 -4.74
N ALA A 169 -7.36 -8.15 -4.72
CA ALA A 169 -6.75 -7.57 -5.90
C ALA A 169 -6.15 -8.66 -6.80
N LEU A 170 -6.19 -8.48 -8.10
CA LEU A 170 -5.41 -9.29 -9.02
C LEU A 170 -3.93 -8.93 -8.85
N TYR A 171 -3.07 -9.89 -8.51
CA TYR A 171 -1.64 -9.71 -8.41
C TYR A 171 -0.95 -10.15 -9.70
N TYR A 172 -0.29 -9.20 -10.38
CA TYR A 172 0.27 -9.37 -11.73
C TYR A 172 1.78 -9.12 -11.75
N HIS A 173 2.55 -10.10 -12.23
CA HIS A 173 4.02 -10.03 -12.19
C HIS A 173 4.66 -11.03 -13.16
N ASP A 174 5.99 -11.02 -13.30
CA ASP A 174 6.79 -12.01 -14.03
C ASP A 174 7.68 -12.80 -13.06
N GLY A 175 7.30 -14.06 -12.78
CA GLY A 175 7.92 -14.89 -11.77
C GLY A 175 7.71 -14.37 -10.35
N GLU A 176 8.17 -15.13 -9.35
CA GLU A 176 8.07 -14.76 -7.94
C GLU A 176 9.19 -15.39 -7.12
N SER A 177 9.42 -14.90 -5.90
CA SER A 177 10.37 -15.53 -4.96
C SER A 177 9.76 -16.77 -4.32
N ALA A 178 10.61 -17.69 -3.87
CA ALA A 178 10.15 -18.88 -3.13
C ALA A 178 9.31 -18.55 -1.89
N PRO A 179 9.68 -17.56 -1.04
CA PRO A 179 8.81 -17.09 0.04
C PRO A 179 7.44 -16.60 -0.46
N CYS A 180 7.39 -15.87 -1.58
CA CYS A 180 6.13 -15.39 -2.14
C CYS A 180 5.24 -16.56 -2.60
N THR A 181 5.80 -17.55 -3.32
CA THR A 181 5.07 -18.78 -3.69
C THR A 181 4.51 -19.49 -2.45
N LYS A 182 5.33 -19.65 -1.41
CA LYS A 182 4.89 -20.25 -0.15
C LYS A 182 3.74 -19.45 0.50
N PHE A 183 3.84 -18.14 0.48
CA PHE A 183 2.82 -17.24 1.02
C PHE A 183 1.49 -17.39 0.25
N ILE A 184 1.54 -17.38 -1.09
CA ILE A 184 0.36 -17.58 -1.95
C ILE A 184 -0.34 -18.91 -1.62
N ASN A 185 0.43 -19.97 -1.39
CA ASN A 185 -0.10 -21.29 -1.01
C ASN A 185 -0.77 -21.28 0.36
N VAL A 186 -0.09 -20.73 1.38
CA VAL A 186 -0.58 -20.69 2.76
C VAL A 186 -1.91 -19.95 2.86
N TYR A 187 -2.04 -18.84 2.12
CA TYR A 187 -3.24 -18.01 2.13
C TYR A 187 -4.22 -18.32 0.98
N ASN A 188 -3.97 -19.39 0.21
CA ASN A 188 -4.82 -19.82 -0.91
C ASN A 188 -5.14 -18.70 -1.92
N TYR A 189 -4.12 -17.90 -2.26
CA TYR A 189 -4.29 -16.72 -3.15
C TYR A 189 -4.01 -17.03 -4.62
N SER A 190 -3.77 -18.29 -4.98
CA SER A 190 -3.44 -18.71 -6.35
C SER A 190 -4.49 -18.30 -7.39
N GLY A 191 -5.77 -18.24 -6.99
CA GLY A 191 -6.88 -17.85 -7.86
C GLY A 191 -6.88 -16.36 -8.30
N LEU A 192 -6.04 -15.52 -7.69
CA LEU A 192 -5.87 -14.09 -8.04
C LEU A 192 -4.41 -13.75 -8.34
N ASN A 193 -3.56 -14.77 -8.54
CA ASN A 193 -2.14 -14.62 -8.85
C ASN A 193 -1.86 -14.95 -10.31
N ILE A 194 -1.39 -13.95 -11.06
CA ILE A 194 -0.95 -14.12 -12.45
C ILE A 194 0.52 -13.75 -12.54
N GLY A 195 1.40 -14.77 -12.61
CA GLY A 195 2.84 -14.55 -12.55
C GLY A 195 3.68 -15.52 -13.37
N GLY A 196 3.07 -16.53 -13.96
CA GLY A 196 3.66 -17.45 -14.93
C GLY A 196 4.60 -18.51 -14.35
N LYS A 197 5.46 -18.21 -13.38
CA LYS A 197 6.44 -19.17 -12.84
C LYS A 197 6.35 -19.26 -11.32
N SER A 198 6.13 -20.48 -10.85
CA SER A 198 6.14 -20.86 -9.43
C SER A 198 7.39 -21.65 -9.06
N TYR A 199 7.86 -21.55 -7.82
CA TYR A 199 8.95 -22.35 -7.26
C TYR A 199 8.48 -23.67 -6.63
N PHE A 200 7.20 -23.77 -6.28
CA PHE A 200 6.62 -24.96 -5.65
C PHE A 200 5.37 -25.35 -6.43
N ASP A 201 5.32 -26.31 -7.20
CA ASP A 201 4.20 -26.85 -8.02
C ASP A 201 2.79 -26.24 -7.74
N THR A 202 2.77 -24.97 -7.42
CA THR A 202 1.56 -24.21 -7.15
C THR A 202 0.96 -23.79 -8.47
N PRO A 203 -0.34 -23.99 -8.67
CA PRO A 203 -1.01 -23.47 -9.84
C PRO A 203 -0.82 -21.94 -9.91
N THR A 204 -0.10 -21.47 -10.90
CA THR A 204 0.08 -20.05 -11.19
C THR A 204 -0.41 -19.79 -12.60
N HIS A 205 -1.29 -18.80 -12.74
CA HIS A 205 -1.79 -18.45 -14.06
C HIS A 205 -0.71 -17.74 -14.87
N PRO A 206 -0.52 -18.10 -16.15
CA PRO A 206 0.43 -17.43 -17.03
C PRO A 206 0.05 -15.98 -17.23
N HIS A 207 1.02 -15.07 -17.13
CA HIS A 207 0.85 -13.70 -17.54
C HIS A 207 0.88 -13.55 -19.08
N VAL A 208 0.31 -12.47 -19.60
CA VAL A 208 0.41 -12.05 -21.00
C VAL A 208 1.22 -10.76 -21.02
N ALA A 209 2.30 -10.78 -21.74
CA ALA A 209 3.25 -9.67 -21.80
C ALA A 209 3.98 -9.66 -23.15
N HIS A 210 4.57 -8.53 -23.47
CA HIS A 210 5.41 -8.37 -24.65
C HIS A 210 6.76 -7.77 -24.28
N ARG A 211 7.71 -7.82 -25.20
CA ARG A 211 9.04 -7.25 -24.99
C ARG A 211 9.28 -6.07 -25.91
N ASP A 212 9.74 -4.98 -25.32
CA ASP A 212 10.16 -3.76 -26.00
C ASP A 212 11.47 -3.24 -25.38
N SER A 213 12.55 -3.24 -26.14
CA SER A 213 13.82 -2.67 -25.71
C SER A 213 13.79 -1.13 -25.67
N ARG A 214 12.78 -0.52 -26.25
CA ARG A 214 12.65 0.95 -26.36
C ARG A 214 13.83 1.59 -27.10
N GLY A 215 14.50 0.83 -27.99
CA GLY A 215 15.71 1.26 -28.66
C GLY A 215 16.92 1.42 -27.73
N ARG A 216 16.86 0.90 -26.48
CA ARG A 216 17.89 1.02 -25.45
C ARG A 216 18.73 -0.25 -25.36
N ASN A 217 20.01 -0.11 -25.02
CA ASN A 217 20.87 -1.23 -24.70
C ASN A 217 20.77 -1.60 -23.20
N VAL A 218 19.61 -2.10 -22.79
CA VAL A 218 19.36 -2.57 -21.42
C VAL A 218 19.37 -4.10 -21.35
N ALA A 219 19.54 -4.65 -20.16
CA ALA A 219 19.45 -6.09 -19.96
C ALA A 219 18.05 -6.60 -20.31
N TYR A 220 17.97 -7.84 -20.82
CA TYR A 220 16.73 -8.47 -21.31
C TYR A 220 15.59 -8.44 -20.29
N GLU A 221 15.89 -8.57 -19.01
CA GLU A 221 14.97 -8.49 -17.88
C GLU A 221 14.31 -7.11 -17.66
N HIS A 222 14.75 -6.08 -18.41
CA HIS A 222 14.18 -4.73 -18.35
C HIS A 222 13.39 -4.34 -19.61
N THR A 223 13.00 -5.34 -20.40
CA THR A 223 12.30 -5.15 -21.67
C THR A 223 10.89 -5.71 -21.68
N GLU A 224 10.39 -6.26 -20.57
CA GLU A 224 9.07 -6.87 -20.51
C GLU A 224 8.01 -5.90 -19.99
N PHE A 225 6.94 -5.78 -20.76
CA PHE A 225 5.82 -4.89 -20.48
C PHE A 225 4.51 -5.65 -20.62
N THR A 226 3.48 -5.15 -19.95
CA THR A 226 2.09 -5.58 -20.14
C THR A 226 1.20 -4.36 -20.33
N SER A 227 -0.06 -4.59 -20.64
CA SER A 227 -1.07 -3.55 -20.78
C SER A 227 -2.39 -4.01 -20.17
N GLY A 228 -3.31 -3.09 -19.96
CA GLY A 228 -4.65 -3.44 -19.52
C GLY A 228 -5.36 -4.44 -20.44
N ALA A 229 -5.08 -4.42 -21.74
CA ALA A 229 -5.61 -5.41 -22.69
C ALA A 229 -5.03 -6.81 -22.44
N GLU A 230 -3.72 -6.90 -22.23
CA GLU A 230 -3.02 -8.15 -21.94
C GLU A 230 -3.39 -8.70 -20.57
N ILE A 231 -3.54 -7.84 -19.55
CA ILE A 231 -4.02 -8.23 -18.23
C ILE A 231 -5.44 -8.81 -18.32
N ARG A 232 -6.35 -8.18 -19.08
CA ARG A 232 -7.70 -8.73 -19.32
C ARG A 232 -7.65 -10.07 -20.05
N GLN A 233 -6.76 -10.21 -21.03
CA GLN A 233 -6.56 -11.48 -21.74
C GLN A 233 -6.06 -12.58 -20.77
N ALA A 234 -5.08 -12.28 -19.94
CA ALA A 234 -4.56 -13.22 -18.95
C ALA A 234 -5.62 -13.63 -17.92
N ALA A 235 -6.40 -12.66 -17.42
CA ALA A 235 -7.50 -12.91 -16.51
C ALA A 235 -8.60 -13.77 -17.14
N ALA A 236 -8.96 -13.52 -18.41
CA ALA A 236 -9.92 -14.33 -19.15
C ALA A 236 -9.42 -15.76 -19.34
N ASN A 237 -8.14 -15.95 -19.69
CA ASN A 237 -7.51 -17.28 -19.82
C ASN A 237 -7.53 -18.06 -18.50
N ALA A 238 -7.42 -17.34 -17.38
CA ALA A 238 -7.45 -17.91 -16.04
C ALA A 238 -8.85 -18.06 -15.44
N GLY A 239 -9.89 -17.57 -16.12
CA GLY A 239 -11.26 -17.57 -15.59
C GLY A 239 -11.49 -16.57 -14.44
N ILE A 240 -10.65 -15.53 -14.33
CA ILE A 240 -10.71 -14.54 -13.24
C ILE A 240 -11.60 -13.37 -13.64
N GLY A 241 -12.65 -13.11 -12.83
CA GLY A 241 -13.50 -11.94 -12.99
C GLY A 241 -12.79 -10.63 -12.62
N LEU A 242 -12.86 -9.64 -13.51
CA LEU A 242 -12.25 -8.32 -13.31
C LEU A 242 -13.22 -7.27 -12.79
N GLN A 243 -14.38 -7.67 -12.32
CA GLN A 243 -15.31 -6.82 -11.58
C GLN A 243 -15.37 -7.27 -10.13
N TYR A 244 -15.43 -6.30 -9.20
CA TYR A 244 -15.51 -6.58 -7.77
C TYR A 244 -16.28 -5.46 -7.05
N PRO A 245 -17.25 -5.79 -6.20
CA PRO A 245 -18.10 -4.81 -5.52
C PRO A 245 -17.41 -4.30 -4.25
N TYR A 246 -16.47 -3.36 -4.37
CA TYR A 246 -15.85 -2.75 -3.20
C TYR A 246 -16.87 -1.89 -2.44
N GLU A 247 -17.06 -2.19 -1.15
CA GLU A 247 -17.91 -1.45 -0.22
C GLU A 247 -17.15 -0.40 0.60
N SER A 248 -15.80 -0.45 0.56
CA SER A 248 -14.92 0.44 1.30
C SER A 248 -13.74 0.89 0.44
N THR A 249 -13.02 1.91 0.92
CA THR A 249 -11.81 2.44 0.30
C THR A 249 -10.55 1.93 0.99
N PHE A 250 -9.43 1.89 0.25
CA PHE A 250 -8.13 1.41 0.74
C PHE A 250 -7.65 2.21 1.96
N PHE A 251 -7.77 3.53 1.86
CA PHE A 251 -7.58 4.47 2.97
C PHE A 251 -8.90 5.21 3.25
N ARG A 252 -9.02 5.82 4.44
CA ARG A 252 -10.13 6.71 4.75
C ARG A 252 -9.93 8.03 3.99
N PHE A 253 -10.74 8.31 2.97
CA PHE A 253 -10.68 9.53 2.18
C PHE A 253 -11.70 10.58 2.62
N ALA A 254 -11.39 11.84 2.34
CA ALA A 254 -12.33 12.94 2.47
C ALA A 254 -13.56 12.72 1.55
N ASP A 255 -14.76 12.96 2.09
CA ASP A 255 -16.00 12.69 1.38
C ASP A 255 -16.17 13.63 0.17
N TYR A 256 -16.19 13.05 -1.03
CA TYR A 256 -16.35 13.82 -2.27
C TYR A 256 -17.71 14.53 -2.38
N ARG A 257 -18.76 14.00 -1.73
CA ARG A 257 -20.13 14.52 -1.79
C ARG A 257 -20.26 15.89 -1.10
N THR A 258 -19.46 16.11 -0.07
CA THR A 258 -19.46 17.34 0.73
C THR A 258 -18.44 18.37 0.25
N GLY A 259 -17.55 18.00 -0.68
CA GLY A 259 -16.40 18.82 -1.05
C GLY A 259 -15.35 18.95 0.06
N ALA A 260 -15.44 18.12 1.11
CA ALA A 260 -14.51 18.12 2.24
C ALA A 260 -13.07 17.86 1.78
N GLU A 261 -12.13 18.49 2.47
CA GLU A 261 -10.68 18.33 2.28
C GLU A 261 -9.98 18.28 3.63
N ASN A 262 -8.95 17.44 3.76
CA ASN A 262 -8.02 17.54 4.87
C ASN A 262 -7.05 18.70 4.62
N LYS A 263 -7.31 19.83 5.25
CA LYS A 263 -6.50 21.05 5.11
C LYS A 263 -5.22 21.04 5.92
N MET A 264 -4.98 19.97 6.72
CA MET A 264 -3.82 19.85 7.62
C MET A 264 -3.64 21.07 8.54
N SER A 265 -4.76 21.62 9.03
CA SER A 265 -4.74 22.84 9.86
C SER A 265 -3.92 22.61 11.14
N GLY A 266 -2.96 23.48 11.41
CA GLY A 266 -2.06 23.37 12.57
C GLY A 266 -0.91 22.36 12.42
N ALA A 267 -0.85 21.60 11.35
CA ALA A 267 0.25 20.67 11.08
C ALA A 267 1.54 21.40 10.66
N ALA A 268 2.68 20.77 10.90
CA ALA A 268 3.97 21.30 10.49
C ALA A 268 4.10 21.31 8.96
N ALA A 269 4.77 22.32 8.41
CA ALA A 269 5.05 22.39 6.98
C ALA A 269 6.02 21.27 6.59
N ALA A 270 5.81 20.68 5.40
CA ALA A 270 6.68 19.67 4.83
C ALA A 270 6.64 19.80 3.29
N LYS A 271 7.56 20.57 2.74
CA LYS A 271 7.63 20.86 1.30
C LYS A 271 8.60 19.96 0.56
N THR A 272 9.63 19.47 1.25
CA THR A 272 10.60 18.51 0.72
C THR A 272 10.63 17.30 1.64
N ILE A 273 10.53 16.11 1.09
CA ILE A 273 10.55 14.84 1.82
C ILE A 273 11.61 13.96 1.20
N ASN A 274 12.55 13.44 2.01
CA ASN A 274 13.61 12.55 1.59
C ASN A 274 13.44 11.19 2.25
N ILE A 275 13.30 10.15 1.43
CA ILE A 275 13.09 8.76 1.83
C ILE A 275 14.29 7.96 1.40
N VAL A 276 14.83 7.14 2.28
CA VAL A 276 15.96 6.25 2.01
C VAL A 276 15.49 4.81 2.20
N HIS A 277 15.54 4.03 1.12
CA HIS A 277 15.27 2.59 1.17
C HIS A 277 16.55 1.78 1.34
N SER A 278 17.67 2.35 0.90
CA SER A 278 19.03 1.86 1.08
C SER A 278 20.03 2.94 0.62
N ASP A 279 21.31 2.70 0.79
CA ASP A 279 22.38 3.61 0.32
C ASP A 279 22.24 4.01 -1.16
N SER A 280 21.72 3.11 -1.98
CA SER A 280 21.61 3.30 -3.44
C SER A 280 20.19 3.65 -3.93
N TYR A 281 19.17 3.50 -3.09
CA TYR A 281 17.78 3.73 -3.47
C TYR A 281 17.14 4.77 -2.56
N LYS A 282 17.10 5.98 -3.07
CA LYS A 282 16.61 7.19 -2.38
C LYS A 282 15.56 7.86 -3.24
N THR A 283 14.45 8.26 -2.62
CA THR A 283 13.35 8.96 -3.27
C THR A 283 13.16 10.31 -2.58
N THR A 284 13.01 11.38 -3.34
CA THR A 284 12.70 12.71 -2.81
C THR A 284 11.45 13.27 -3.45
N PHE A 285 10.71 14.05 -2.69
CA PHE A 285 9.51 14.73 -3.15
C PHE A 285 9.61 16.22 -2.89
N SER A 286 9.11 17.02 -3.84
CA SER A 286 8.96 18.46 -3.70
C SER A 286 7.51 18.85 -3.88
N TYR A 287 6.92 19.55 -2.90
CA TYR A 287 5.53 19.99 -2.96
C TYR A 287 5.38 21.18 -3.90
N ASN A 288 4.52 21.03 -4.88
CA ASN A 288 4.14 22.10 -5.77
C ASN A 288 2.79 22.70 -5.32
N ARG A 289 2.81 23.95 -4.84
CA ARG A 289 1.64 24.67 -4.32
C ARG A 289 0.57 25.00 -5.37
N TRP A 290 0.93 24.94 -6.67
CA TRP A 290 0.00 25.33 -7.74
C TRP A 290 -0.93 24.21 -8.16
N ASP A 291 -0.43 22.98 -8.19
CA ASP A 291 -1.21 21.78 -8.50
C ASP A 291 -1.48 20.89 -7.27
N HIS A 292 -0.96 21.31 -6.10
CA HIS A 292 -1.08 20.62 -4.82
C HIS A 292 -0.53 19.18 -4.81
N LEU A 293 0.47 18.90 -5.67
CA LEU A 293 1.08 17.60 -5.77
C LEU A 293 2.52 17.60 -5.24
N TYR A 294 2.90 16.47 -4.67
CA TYR A 294 4.28 16.14 -4.38
C TYR A 294 4.93 15.54 -5.62
N LYS A 295 5.92 16.21 -6.20
CA LYS A 295 6.65 15.81 -7.41
C LYS A 295 7.80 14.90 -7.04
N MET A 296 7.83 13.70 -7.63
CA MET A 296 8.78 12.63 -7.33
C MET A 296 10.08 12.78 -8.10
N SER A 297 11.22 12.60 -7.40
CA SER A 297 12.53 12.40 -8.01
C SER A 297 13.25 11.26 -7.31
N MET A 298 14.05 10.50 -8.02
CA MET A 298 14.78 9.36 -7.47
C MET A 298 16.28 9.48 -7.78
N TYR A 299 17.10 8.99 -6.84
CA TYR A 299 18.52 8.84 -7.10
C TYR A 299 18.75 7.75 -8.14
N SER A 300 19.48 8.09 -9.21
CA SER A 300 19.96 7.16 -10.22
C SER A 300 21.40 6.80 -9.90
N ARG A 301 21.68 5.55 -9.56
CA ARG A 301 23.05 5.08 -9.36
C ARG A 301 23.83 5.04 -10.68
N ALA A 302 23.12 4.79 -11.78
CA ALA A 302 23.70 4.77 -13.11
C ALA A 302 24.27 6.15 -13.51
N ASP A 303 23.64 7.23 -13.02
CA ASP A 303 23.97 8.62 -13.38
C ASP A 303 24.61 9.40 -12.21
N GLY A 304 24.56 8.85 -10.99
CA GLY A 304 25.15 9.45 -9.80
C GLY A 304 24.41 10.70 -9.30
N ALA A 305 23.14 10.91 -9.68
CA ALA A 305 22.36 12.10 -9.38
C ALA A 305 20.89 11.80 -9.12
N PHE A 306 20.19 12.77 -8.51
CA PHE A 306 18.74 12.74 -8.46
C PHE A 306 18.16 13.21 -9.78
N GLU A 307 17.18 12.47 -10.30
CA GLU A 307 16.47 12.75 -11.52
C GLU A 307 14.96 12.78 -11.28
N ASN A 308 14.26 13.64 -12.03
CA ASN A 308 12.81 13.64 -12.03
C ASN A 308 12.29 12.25 -12.45
N THR A 309 11.44 11.65 -11.63
CA THR A 309 10.79 10.40 -12.00
C THR A 309 9.69 10.70 -13.00
N VAL A 310 9.90 10.36 -14.26
CA VAL A 310 8.93 10.59 -15.33
C VAL A 310 8.31 9.28 -15.79
N ASP A 311 7.04 9.33 -16.16
CA ASP A 311 6.40 8.24 -16.89
C ASP A 311 6.75 8.37 -18.37
N GLU A 312 7.35 7.32 -18.94
CA GLU A 312 7.87 7.35 -20.33
C GLU A 312 6.75 7.58 -21.35
N LEU A 313 5.53 7.08 -21.11
CA LEU A 313 4.41 7.25 -22.04
C LEU A 313 3.93 8.69 -22.15
N THR A 314 4.01 9.43 -21.05
CA THR A 314 3.48 10.79 -20.98
C THR A 314 4.54 11.86 -20.97
N GLY A 315 5.80 11.51 -20.67
CA GLY A 315 6.90 12.43 -20.43
C GLY A 315 6.70 13.33 -19.20
N LYS A 316 5.67 13.08 -18.38
CA LYS A 316 5.34 13.91 -17.22
C LYS A 316 5.99 13.35 -15.94
N GLN A 317 6.51 14.26 -15.13
CA GLN A 317 6.98 13.90 -13.78
C GLN A 317 5.83 13.38 -12.93
N LEU A 318 6.06 12.29 -12.20
CA LEU A 318 5.08 11.73 -11.27
C LEU A 318 4.74 12.74 -10.18
N GLY A 319 3.45 12.77 -9.82
CA GLY A 319 2.94 13.63 -8.76
C GLY A 319 1.81 12.95 -8.00
N PHE A 320 1.82 13.12 -6.67
CA PHE A 320 0.89 12.49 -5.74
C PHE A 320 0.22 13.52 -4.85
N THR A 321 -1.07 13.33 -4.59
CA THR A 321 -1.84 14.15 -3.65
C THR A 321 -1.43 13.85 -2.21
N ASN A 322 -1.18 12.56 -1.93
CA ASN A 322 -0.81 12.06 -0.62
C ASN A 322 0.50 11.27 -0.70
N LEU A 323 1.34 11.44 0.32
CA LEU A 323 2.45 10.53 0.57
C LEU A 323 2.24 9.89 1.95
N LEU A 324 2.52 8.60 2.03
CA LEU A 324 2.53 7.86 3.28
C LEU A 324 3.86 7.12 3.39
N VAL A 325 4.63 7.43 4.42
CA VAL A 325 5.90 6.79 4.74
C VAL A 325 5.72 5.99 6.01
N CYS A 326 5.87 4.68 5.92
CA CYS A 326 5.65 3.73 7.01
C CYS A 326 6.93 2.98 7.31
N PHE A 327 7.34 2.99 8.57
CA PHE A 327 8.53 2.26 9.04
C PHE A 327 8.12 0.89 9.55
N ALA A 328 8.83 -0.13 9.12
CA ALA A 328 8.61 -1.53 9.47
C ALA A 328 9.94 -2.26 9.61
N GLY A 329 10.01 -3.28 10.45
CA GLY A 329 11.15 -4.19 10.47
C GLY A 329 11.25 -4.93 9.12
N ILE A 330 12.37 -4.80 8.42
CA ILE A 330 12.65 -5.50 7.17
C ILE A 330 13.94 -6.30 7.34
N ALA A 331 13.87 -7.61 7.12
CA ALA A 331 15.01 -8.51 7.27
C ALA A 331 15.00 -9.60 6.19
N ASP A 332 16.12 -10.28 6.02
CA ASP A 332 16.17 -11.44 5.14
C ASP A 332 15.27 -12.56 5.68
N TYR A 333 14.58 -13.27 4.79
CA TYR A 333 13.86 -14.48 5.17
C TYR A 333 14.81 -15.50 5.81
N PRO A 334 14.44 -16.09 6.96
CA PRO A 334 15.28 -17.11 7.60
C PRO A 334 15.56 -18.28 6.66
N GLY A 335 16.85 -18.55 6.44
CA GLY A 335 17.31 -19.66 5.58
C GLY A 335 17.27 -19.35 4.07
N ASP A 336 16.87 -18.19 3.64
CA ASP A 336 16.99 -17.77 2.25
C ASP A 336 18.41 -17.27 1.94
N SER A 337 19.07 -17.87 0.94
CA SER A 337 20.42 -17.48 0.51
C SER A 337 20.41 -16.35 -0.54
N GLY A 338 19.24 -16.02 -1.07
CA GLY A 338 19.05 -14.97 -2.09
C GLY A 338 18.84 -13.58 -1.52
N GLY A 339 18.72 -13.45 -0.18
CA GLY A 339 18.48 -12.18 0.49
C GLY A 339 17.09 -11.61 0.23
N VAL A 340 16.10 -12.49 -0.01
CA VAL A 340 14.70 -12.08 -0.16
C VAL A 340 14.23 -11.46 1.16
N GLN A 341 13.63 -10.28 1.06
CA GLN A 341 13.22 -9.51 2.24
C GLN A 341 11.85 -9.93 2.75
N GLN A 342 11.74 -10.04 4.08
CA GLN A 342 10.49 -10.17 4.82
C GLN A 342 10.18 -8.85 5.52
N VAL A 343 8.93 -8.39 5.41
CA VAL A 343 8.45 -7.21 6.14
C VAL A 343 7.57 -7.65 7.30
N ASP A 344 7.86 -7.16 8.51
CA ASP A 344 7.01 -7.37 9.67
C ASP A 344 5.84 -6.38 9.66
N TYR A 345 4.72 -6.83 9.09
CA TYR A 345 3.48 -6.04 9.11
C TYR A 345 2.65 -6.22 10.39
N VAL A 346 2.88 -7.27 11.16
CA VAL A 346 2.03 -7.58 12.31
C VAL A 346 2.32 -6.68 13.50
N SER A 347 3.59 -6.31 13.69
CA SER A 347 3.99 -5.43 14.78
C SER A 347 3.48 -3.99 14.64
N GLY A 348 3.06 -3.57 13.46
CA GLY A 348 2.76 -2.17 13.18
C GLY A 348 4.02 -1.29 13.20
N GLY A 349 3.85 0.02 13.13
CA GLY A 349 4.99 0.94 13.16
C GLY A 349 4.61 2.41 13.07
N GLU A 350 5.63 3.24 13.00
CA GLU A 350 5.50 4.69 12.84
C GLU A 350 5.10 5.04 11.41
N ALA A 351 4.27 6.08 11.26
CA ALA A 351 3.80 6.57 9.98
C ALA A 351 3.90 8.10 9.88
N TYR A 352 4.33 8.57 8.73
CA TYR A 352 4.30 9.99 8.37
C TYR A 352 3.41 10.17 7.15
N PHE A 353 2.33 10.90 7.34
CA PHE A 353 1.38 11.23 6.29
C PHE A 353 1.58 12.67 5.81
N PHE A 354 1.70 12.85 4.50
CA PHE A 354 1.90 14.16 3.88
C PHE A 354 0.79 14.44 2.88
N THR A 355 0.20 15.62 3.00
CA THR A 355 -0.73 16.18 2.01
C THR A 355 -0.73 17.70 2.14
N ARG A 356 -1.09 18.43 1.10
CA ARG A 356 -1.19 19.91 1.12
C ARG A 356 0.08 20.63 1.58
N GLY A 357 1.26 20.05 1.44
CA GLY A 357 2.54 20.66 1.86
C GLY A 357 2.79 20.62 3.36
N ALA A 358 2.08 19.77 4.09
CA ALA A 358 2.19 19.58 5.53
C ALA A 358 2.32 18.11 5.90
N VAL A 359 2.73 17.83 7.14
CA VAL A 359 2.96 16.49 7.68
C VAL A 359 2.13 16.26 8.93
N GLN A 360 1.60 15.04 9.04
CA GLN A 360 1.00 14.49 10.25
C GLN A 360 1.74 13.19 10.62
N HIS A 361 2.27 13.13 11.82
CA HIS A 361 2.89 11.94 12.39
C HIS A 361 1.80 11.08 13.06
N GLY A 362 1.95 9.77 12.96
CA GLY A 362 1.02 8.80 13.52
C GLY A 362 1.61 7.39 13.49
N THR A 363 0.74 6.40 13.49
CA THR A 363 1.12 4.98 13.44
C THR A 363 0.34 4.24 12.38
N TRP A 364 0.87 3.14 11.89
CA TRP A 364 0.14 2.21 11.04
C TRP A 364 -0.02 0.86 11.72
N GLN A 365 -1.04 0.12 11.34
CA GLN A 365 -1.37 -1.19 11.89
C GLN A 365 -1.90 -2.12 10.79
N LYS A 366 -1.54 -3.40 10.92
CA LYS A 366 -2.05 -4.48 10.08
C LYS A 366 -2.03 -5.77 10.90
N ALA A 367 -3.18 -6.19 11.42
CA ALA A 367 -3.29 -7.29 12.37
C ALA A 367 -2.88 -8.66 11.80
N SER A 368 -3.04 -8.86 10.50
CA SER A 368 -2.60 -10.06 9.76
C SER A 368 -2.50 -9.74 8.26
N PRO A 369 -1.96 -10.64 7.43
CA PRO A 369 -1.95 -10.48 5.97
C PRO A 369 -3.33 -10.24 5.36
N GLU A 370 -4.38 -10.77 5.96
CA GLU A 370 -5.77 -10.66 5.47
C GLU A 370 -6.50 -9.41 5.97
N HIS A 371 -5.95 -8.71 6.99
CA HIS A 371 -6.55 -7.47 7.48
C HIS A 371 -6.08 -6.24 6.69
N PRO A 372 -6.96 -5.25 6.49
CA PRO A 372 -6.59 -3.98 5.87
C PRO A 372 -5.45 -3.27 6.60
N PHE A 373 -4.64 -2.57 5.83
CA PHE A 373 -3.62 -1.67 6.34
C PHE A 373 -4.29 -0.35 6.79
N LYS A 374 -4.12 0.03 8.04
CA LYS A 374 -4.76 1.20 8.64
C LYS A 374 -3.74 2.17 9.21
N VAL A 375 -4.05 3.46 9.14
CA VAL A 375 -3.16 4.54 9.58
C VAL A 375 -3.89 5.45 10.56
N TYR A 376 -3.29 5.69 11.72
CA TYR A 376 -3.89 6.43 12.82
C TYR A 376 -3.05 7.64 13.20
N ALA A 377 -3.72 8.73 13.54
CA ALA A 377 -3.12 9.91 14.14
C ALA A 377 -2.75 9.65 15.62
N ALA A 378 -2.03 10.58 16.21
CA ALA A 378 -1.60 10.49 17.61
C ALA A 378 -2.77 10.44 18.62
N ASP A 379 -3.94 10.92 18.25
CA ASP A 379 -5.17 10.84 19.06
C ASP A 379 -5.95 9.53 18.87
N GLY A 380 -5.43 8.61 18.06
CA GLY A 380 -6.06 7.31 17.75
C GLY A 380 -7.12 7.36 16.65
N SER A 381 -7.44 8.52 16.08
CA SER A 381 -8.34 8.61 14.94
C SER A 381 -7.68 8.12 13.65
N GLU A 382 -8.45 7.45 12.77
CA GLU A 382 -7.94 7.04 11.46
C GLU A 382 -7.65 8.29 10.61
N ILE A 383 -6.42 8.40 10.07
CA ILE A 383 -6.01 9.54 9.25
C ILE A 383 -6.88 9.65 8.00
N CYS A 384 -7.34 10.89 7.74
CA CYS A 384 -8.14 11.22 6.57
C CYS A 384 -7.24 11.68 5.42
N PHE A 385 -7.27 10.95 4.32
CA PHE A 385 -6.55 11.26 3.09
C PHE A 385 -7.33 12.25 2.23
N ASN A 386 -6.64 13.13 1.54
CA ASN A 386 -7.25 13.88 0.45
C ASN A 386 -7.47 12.97 -0.76
N ARG A 387 -8.53 13.22 -1.51
CA ARG A 387 -8.84 12.48 -2.72
C ARG A 387 -7.74 12.65 -3.76
N GLY A 388 -7.42 11.59 -4.46
CA GLY A 388 -6.37 11.56 -5.48
C GLY A 388 -5.34 10.47 -5.25
N LYS A 389 -4.29 10.50 -6.05
CA LYS A 389 -3.24 9.48 -6.06
C LYS A 389 -2.41 9.50 -4.78
N THR A 390 -2.06 8.31 -4.32
CA THR A 390 -1.21 8.12 -3.14
C THR A 390 0.09 7.39 -3.49
N TYR A 391 1.19 7.85 -2.92
CA TYR A 391 2.44 7.08 -2.85
C TYR A 391 2.60 6.52 -1.44
N LEU A 392 2.88 5.21 -1.35
CA LEU A 392 3.13 4.49 -0.10
C LEU A 392 4.55 3.94 -0.10
N ALA A 393 5.39 4.40 0.82
CA ALA A 393 6.69 3.81 1.09
C ALA A 393 6.62 2.91 2.32
N ILE A 394 7.07 1.66 2.18
CA ILE A 394 7.41 0.78 3.29
C ILE A 394 8.93 0.83 3.44
N VAL A 395 9.40 1.43 4.50
CA VAL A 395 10.80 1.75 4.77
C VAL A 395 11.29 0.91 5.94
N ASP A 396 12.51 0.41 5.83
CA ASP A 396 13.19 -0.30 6.91
C ASP A 396 13.35 0.64 8.13
N ASP A 397 13.01 0.18 9.31
CA ASP A 397 13.17 0.97 10.53
C ASP A 397 14.65 1.27 10.86
N ASP A 398 15.61 0.49 10.34
CA ASP A 398 17.03 0.80 10.39
C ASP A 398 17.39 2.10 9.60
N GLU A 399 16.55 2.52 8.65
CA GLU A 399 16.73 3.74 7.84
C GLU A 399 16.06 4.98 8.45
N TRP A 400 15.47 4.87 9.64
CA TRP A 400 14.78 5.97 10.31
C TRP A 400 15.61 7.26 10.42
N GLN A 401 16.90 7.14 10.74
CA GLN A 401 17.78 8.30 10.91
C GLN A 401 18.12 9.01 9.60
N ASN A 402 17.92 8.34 8.46
CA ASN A 402 18.17 8.86 7.13
C ASN A 402 16.93 9.54 6.51
N PHE A 403 15.77 9.35 7.11
CA PHE A 403 14.53 10.01 6.72
C PHE A 403 14.46 11.43 7.25
N ASN A 404 14.08 12.38 6.40
CA ASN A 404 13.87 13.76 6.82
C ASN A 404 12.87 14.50 5.92
N TYR A 405 12.33 15.58 6.46
CA TYR A 405 11.43 16.50 5.72
C TYR A 405 11.62 17.94 6.19
N GLN A 406 11.26 18.91 5.33
CA GLN A 406 11.37 20.33 5.60
C GLN A 406 10.31 21.14 4.86
#